data_f00ea7b5a4901707f530a616d6a3d68d
#
_entry.id   f00ea7b5a4901707f530a616d6a3d68d
#
_cell.length_a   1.000
_cell.length_b   1.000
_cell.length_c   1.000
_cell.angle_alpha   90.00
_cell.angle_beta   90.00
_cell.angle_gamma   90.00
#
_symmetry.space_group_name_H-M   'P 1'
#
loop_
_entity.id
_entity.type
_entity.pdbx_description
1 polymer ?
#
loop_
_entity_poly.entity_id
_entity_poly.type
_entity_poly.pdbx_seq_one_letter_code
_entity_poly.pdbx_strand_id
1 'polypeptide(L)'
;YGPFMSWSHCLSFANDPAYGTQQEGIVIKNQTALEQERGPHILKYVNPEFKETQKKNHKRKLEDPNKLNEKAEAEEYIRMIVTDARVMKCYHKLVDNGILPEKFELKYMKHVAQNLPKAVYEDCVKEELEILKKAGEFGGKLCSKVTMEIIKDKLKIG
;
A
#
# COMPACT_ATOMS: atom_id res chain seq x y z
N TYR A 1 32.53 -13.73 -4.25
CA TYR A 1 33.28 -12.76 -5.04
C TYR A 1 34.05 -11.86 -4.07
N GLY A 2 35.33 -11.56 -4.37
CA GLY A 2 36.27 -10.91 -3.44
C GLY A 2 35.97 -9.45 -3.12
N PRO A 3 36.81 -8.81 -2.30
CA PRO A 3 36.66 -7.41 -1.98
C PRO A 3 36.84 -6.55 -3.21
N PHE A 4 35.86 -5.67 -3.48
CA PHE A 4 35.93 -4.70 -4.58
C PHE A 4 36.57 -3.39 -4.11
N MET A 5 37.50 -2.88 -4.87
CA MET A 5 38.30 -1.70 -4.50
C MET A 5 37.69 -0.40 -5.01
N SER A 6 36.76 -0.44 -5.98
CA SER A 6 36.12 0.74 -6.56
C SER A 6 34.78 0.41 -7.20
N TRP A 7 33.97 1.45 -7.45
CA TRP A 7 32.71 1.32 -8.17
C TRP A 7 32.88 0.80 -9.60
N SER A 8 33.91 1.29 -10.32
CA SER A 8 34.22 0.80 -11.67
C SER A 8 34.60 -0.68 -11.69
N HIS A 9 35.29 -1.17 -10.67
CA HIS A 9 35.59 -2.58 -10.49
C HIS A 9 34.35 -3.42 -10.28
N CYS A 10 33.39 -2.94 -9.48
CA CYS A 10 32.08 -3.60 -9.33
C CYS A 10 31.30 -3.67 -10.65
N LEU A 11 31.30 -2.58 -11.42
CA LEU A 11 30.60 -2.52 -12.71
C LEU A 11 31.22 -3.43 -13.79
N SER A 12 32.54 -3.64 -13.77
CA SER A 12 33.18 -4.58 -14.70
C SER A 12 32.64 -5.99 -14.53
N PHE A 13 32.33 -6.42 -13.31
CA PHE A 13 31.71 -7.72 -13.04
C PHE A 13 30.26 -7.81 -13.54
N ALA A 14 29.50 -6.71 -13.49
CA ALA A 14 28.13 -6.70 -14.01
C ALA A 14 28.03 -6.92 -15.51
N ASN A 15 29.12 -6.60 -16.24
CA ASN A 15 29.19 -6.67 -17.70
C ASN A 15 30.15 -7.76 -18.19
N ASP A 16 30.72 -8.58 -17.32
CA ASP A 16 31.68 -9.61 -17.67
C ASP A 16 30.97 -10.81 -18.30
N PRO A 17 31.24 -11.13 -19.60
CA PRO A 17 30.64 -12.25 -20.29
C PRO A 17 31.04 -13.62 -19.70
N ALA A 18 32.11 -13.69 -18.90
CA ALA A 18 32.52 -14.92 -18.21
C ALA A 18 31.48 -15.44 -17.21
N TYR A 19 30.58 -14.57 -16.72
CA TYR A 19 29.50 -14.92 -15.78
C TYR A 19 28.14 -15.10 -16.45
N GLY A 20 28.09 -15.14 -17.77
CA GLY A 20 26.87 -15.35 -18.57
C GLY A 20 26.29 -14.07 -19.19
N THR A 21 25.69 -14.25 -20.36
CA THR A 21 25.19 -13.14 -21.20
C THR A 21 23.86 -12.51 -20.70
N GLN A 22 23.30 -12.99 -19.59
CA GLN A 22 22.01 -12.53 -19.07
C GLN A 22 22.04 -12.28 -17.57
N GLN A 23 23.01 -11.48 -17.10
CA GLN A 23 22.99 -11.05 -15.70
C GLN A 23 22.03 -9.88 -15.49
N GLU A 24 21.05 -10.04 -14.59
CA GLU A 24 20.14 -8.95 -14.20
C GLU A 24 20.90 -7.77 -13.55
N GLY A 25 22.01 -8.06 -12.87
CA GLY A 25 22.85 -7.08 -12.20
C GLY A 25 23.66 -7.67 -11.05
N ILE A 26 24.22 -6.80 -10.23
CA ILE A 26 25.04 -7.17 -9.07
C ILE A 26 24.48 -6.58 -7.78
N VAL A 27 24.71 -7.28 -6.69
CA VAL A 27 24.38 -6.81 -5.32
C VAL A 27 25.69 -6.61 -4.57
N ILE A 28 25.95 -5.39 -4.14
CA ILE A 28 27.13 -4.98 -3.39
C ILE A 28 26.75 -4.83 -1.93
N LYS A 29 27.43 -5.56 -1.05
CA LYS A 29 27.23 -5.49 0.40
C LYS A 29 28.48 -4.89 1.05
N ASN A 30 28.29 -3.90 1.90
CA ASN A 30 29.38 -3.39 2.72
C ASN A 30 29.57 -4.31 3.93
N GLN A 31 30.70 -5.00 4.02
CA GLN A 31 30.99 -5.93 5.12
C GLN A 31 31.34 -5.19 6.41
N THR A 32 31.93 -3.99 6.33
CA THR A 32 32.32 -3.22 7.52
C THR A 32 31.14 -2.56 8.23
N ALA A 33 30.01 -2.39 7.55
CA ALA A 33 28.79 -1.82 8.16
C ALA A 33 27.93 -2.87 8.90
N LEU A 34 28.30 -4.15 8.86
CA LEU A 34 27.59 -5.22 9.58
C LEU A 34 27.66 -5.09 11.10
N GLU A 35 28.64 -4.35 11.62
CA GLU A 35 28.83 -4.11 13.05
C GLU A 35 28.14 -2.85 13.58
N GLN A 36 27.54 -2.04 12.70
CA GLN A 36 26.85 -0.81 13.10
C GLN A 36 25.34 -1.04 13.22
N GLU A 37 24.74 -0.43 14.25
CA GLU A 37 23.33 -0.56 14.65
C GLU A 37 22.24 -0.30 13.59
N ARG A 38 22.61 0.09 12.37
CA ARG A 38 21.68 0.44 11.27
C ARG A 38 21.50 -0.64 10.20
N GLY A 39 22.09 -1.82 10.37
CA GLY A 39 22.00 -2.91 9.42
C GLY A 39 22.92 -2.76 8.19
N PRO A 40 23.03 -3.80 7.35
CA PRO A 40 23.96 -3.83 6.22
C PRO A 40 23.54 -2.83 5.13
N HIS A 41 24.48 -1.97 4.69
CA HIS A 41 24.29 -1.16 3.50
C HIS A 41 24.41 -2.04 2.26
N ILE A 42 23.30 -2.18 1.53
CA ILE A 42 23.21 -3.00 0.32
C ILE A 42 22.91 -2.07 -0.86
N LEU A 43 23.77 -2.12 -1.89
CA LEU A 43 23.53 -1.45 -3.16
C LEU A 43 23.22 -2.50 -4.22
N LYS A 44 22.14 -2.32 -4.97
CA LYS A 44 21.80 -3.15 -6.12
C LYS A 44 22.04 -2.34 -7.40
N TYR A 45 22.93 -2.82 -8.26
CA TYR A 45 23.06 -2.34 -9.62
C TYR A 45 22.31 -3.28 -10.56
N VAL A 46 21.38 -2.72 -11.33
CA VAL A 46 20.60 -3.46 -12.34
C VAL A 46 21.08 -3.05 -13.72
N ASN A 47 21.39 -4.02 -14.56
CA ASN A 47 21.86 -3.81 -15.91
C ASN A 47 20.83 -2.98 -16.73
N PRO A 48 21.27 -1.98 -17.56
CA PRO A 48 20.36 -1.11 -18.32
C PRO A 48 19.32 -1.85 -19.16
N GLU A 49 19.68 -3.00 -19.74
CA GLU A 49 18.77 -3.84 -20.52
C GLU A 49 17.58 -4.36 -19.70
N PHE A 50 17.79 -4.66 -18.43
CA PHE A 50 16.74 -5.08 -17.50
C PHE A 50 15.95 -3.90 -16.91
N LYS A 51 16.54 -2.69 -16.90
CA LYS A 51 15.81 -1.47 -16.45
C LYS A 51 14.68 -1.09 -17.40
N GLU A 52 14.80 -1.34 -18.68
CA GLU A 52 13.77 -1.01 -19.66
C GLU A 52 12.51 -1.88 -19.51
N THR A 53 12.68 -3.15 -19.18
CA THR A 53 11.56 -4.04 -18.90
C THR A 53 10.83 -3.66 -17.62
N GLN A 54 11.54 -3.19 -16.59
CA GLN A 54 10.91 -2.69 -15.36
C GLN A 54 10.21 -1.34 -15.56
N LYS A 55 10.74 -0.45 -16.40
CA LYS A 55 10.06 0.82 -16.74
C LYS A 55 8.72 0.63 -17.45
N LYS A 56 8.56 -0.43 -18.24
CA LYS A 56 7.26 -0.76 -18.86
C LYS A 56 6.20 -1.18 -17.85
N ASN A 57 6.60 -1.76 -16.71
CA ASN A 57 5.67 -2.17 -15.66
C ASN A 57 5.41 -1.09 -14.60
N HIS A 58 6.26 -0.06 -14.52
CA HIS A 58 6.11 1.08 -13.61
C HIS A 58 5.79 2.40 -14.32
N LYS A 59 5.15 2.37 -15.49
CA LYS A 59 4.36 3.53 -15.90
C LYS A 59 3.25 3.69 -14.87
N ARG A 60 3.51 4.48 -13.81
CA ARG A 60 2.43 5.19 -13.13
C ARG A 60 1.64 5.83 -14.29
N LYS A 61 0.43 5.33 -14.54
CA LYS A 61 -0.51 6.06 -15.37
C LYS A 61 -0.52 7.45 -14.76
N LEU A 62 -0.05 8.44 -15.49
CA LEU A 62 -0.35 9.83 -15.18
C LEU A 62 -1.86 9.85 -15.15
N GLU A 63 -2.45 9.91 -13.94
CA GLU A 63 -3.89 9.97 -13.79
C GLU A 63 -4.29 11.28 -14.47
N ASP A 64 -5.24 11.19 -15.38
CA ASP A 64 -5.80 12.33 -16.09
C ASP A 64 -6.20 13.39 -15.05
N PRO A 65 -5.80 14.67 -15.19
CA PRO A 65 -6.16 15.71 -14.23
C PRO A 65 -7.66 15.78 -13.95
N ASN A 66 -8.50 15.45 -14.93
CA ASN A 66 -9.96 15.37 -14.77
C ASN A 66 -10.35 14.24 -13.80
N LYS A 67 -9.70 13.07 -13.91
CA LYS A 67 -9.93 11.95 -12.98
C LYS A 67 -9.45 12.22 -11.56
N LEU A 68 -8.43 13.06 -11.39
CA LEU A 68 -7.98 13.49 -10.06
C LEU A 68 -9.02 14.39 -9.40
N ASN A 69 -9.64 15.31 -10.12
CA ASN A 69 -10.72 16.15 -9.61
C ASN A 69 -11.98 15.33 -9.29
N GLU A 70 -12.40 14.45 -10.18
CA GLU A 70 -13.54 13.54 -9.94
C GLU A 70 -13.33 12.67 -8.70
N LYS A 71 -12.10 12.19 -8.50
CA LYS A 71 -11.75 11.39 -7.33
C LYS A 71 -11.74 12.20 -6.03
N ALA A 72 -11.32 13.47 -6.09
CA ALA A 72 -11.34 14.36 -4.93
C ALA A 72 -12.77 14.69 -4.51
N GLU A 73 -13.64 15.02 -5.47
CA GLU A 73 -15.08 15.25 -5.22
C GLU A 73 -15.75 13.97 -4.69
N ALA A 74 -15.44 12.82 -5.27
CA ALA A 74 -15.94 11.53 -4.79
C ALA A 74 -15.49 11.25 -3.33
N GLU A 75 -14.26 11.61 -2.97
CA GLU A 75 -13.76 11.46 -1.59
C GLU A 75 -14.52 12.35 -0.61
N GLU A 76 -14.89 13.57 -0.99
CA GLU A 76 -15.74 14.43 -0.15
C GLU A 76 -17.11 13.80 0.10
N TYR A 77 -17.78 13.31 -0.95
CA TYR A 77 -19.07 12.62 -0.79
C TYR A 77 -18.95 11.40 0.13
N ILE A 78 -17.91 10.61 0.00
CA ILE A 78 -17.70 9.45 0.86
C ILE A 78 -17.42 9.85 2.30
N ARG A 79 -16.64 10.92 2.56
CA ARG A 79 -16.40 11.42 3.92
C ARG A 79 -17.65 11.97 4.60
N MET A 80 -18.61 12.45 3.83
CA MET A 80 -19.91 12.89 4.38
C MET A 80 -20.73 11.71 4.92
N ILE A 81 -20.68 10.54 4.27
CA ILE A 81 -21.51 9.39 4.62
C ILE A 81 -20.78 8.36 5.50
N VAL A 82 -19.45 8.24 5.39
CA VAL A 82 -18.64 7.34 6.22
C VAL A 82 -18.15 8.10 7.46
N THR A 83 -19.01 8.20 8.44
CA THR A 83 -18.72 8.87 9.72
C THR A 83 -18.18 7.87 10.76
N ASP A 84 -17.51 8.40 11.79
CA ASP A 84 -17.07 7.65 12.97
C ASP A 84 -18.21 6.81 13.57
N ALA A 85 -19.38 7.43 13.74
CA ALA A 85 -20.55 6.78 14.32
C ALA A 85 -21.01 5.58 13.47
N ARG A 86 -21.04 5.74 12.14
CA ARG A 86 -21.41 4.66 11.22
C ARG A 86 -20.39 3.52 11.26
N VAL A 87 -19.10 3.83 11.23
CA VAL A 87 -18.03 2.84 11.30
C VAL A 87 -18.12 2.05 12.61
N MET A 88 -18.32 2.72 13.74
CA MET A 88 -18.47 2.05 15.03
C MET A 88 -19.76 1.24 15.15
N LYS A 89 -20.87 1.72 14.60
CA LYS A 89 -22.13 0.95 14.49
C LYS A 89 -21.90 -0.36 13.76
N CYS A 90 -21.20 -0.33 12.61
CA CYS A 90 -20.90 -1.53 11.83
C CYS A 90 -19.90 -2.44 12.57
N TYR A 91 -18.91 -1.87 13.26
CA TYR A 91 -17.97 -2.63 14.08
C TYR A 91 -18.69 -3.42 15.17
N HIS A 92 -19.56 -2.77 15.97
CA HIS A 92 -20.33 -3.44 17.02
C HIS A 92 -21.25 -4.54 16.47
N LYS A 93 -21.90 -4.31 15.32
CA LYS A 93 -22.67 -5.39 14.66
C LYS A 93 -21.82 -6.61 14.31
N LEU A 94 -20.57 -6.40 13.86
CA LEU A 94 -19.66 -7.50 13.56
C LEU A 94 -19.15 -8.21 14.81
N VAL A 95 -19.02 -7.48 15.93
CA VAL A 95 -18.71 -8.07 17.25
C VAL A 95 -19.87 -8.92 17.75
N ASP A 96 -21.10 -8.39 17.70
CA ASP A 96 -22.31 -9.09 18.12
C ASP A 96 -22.52 -10.38 17.31
N ASN A 97 -22.14 -10.37 16.04
CA ASN A 97 -22.17 -11.54 15.17
C ASN A 97 -20.97 -12.51 15.38
N GLY A 98 -20.06 -12.22 16.30
CA GLY A 98 -18.89 -13.04 16.57
C GLY A 98 -17.81 -13.03 15.49
N ILE A 99 -17.85 -12.07 14.56
CA ILE A 99 -16.90 -11.96 13.43
C ILE A 99 -15.65 -11.18 13.87
N LEU A 100 -15.83 -10.16 14.70
CA LEU A 100 -14.75 -9.34 15.25
C LEU A 100 -14.69 -9.45 16.77
N PRO A 101 -13.50 -9.29 17.38
CA PRO A 101 -13.35 -9.31 18.81
C PRO A 101 -13.90 -8.01 19.43
N GLU A 102 -14.37 -8.10 20.67
CA GLU A 102 -14.86 -6.96 21.43
C GLU A 102 -13.76 -5.91 21.69
N LYS A 103 -12.53 -6.39 21.98
CA LYS A 103 -11.36 -5.53 22.14
C LYS A 103 -10.66 -5.28 20.80
N PHE A 104 -10.54 -3.99 20.48
CA PHE A 104 -9.86 -3.54 19.29
C PHE A 104 -8.34 -3.49 19.52
N GLU A 105 -7.60 -4.48 18.99
CA GLU A 105 -6.15 -4.59 19.09
C GLU A 105 -5.51 -4.77 17.71
N LEU A 106 -4.26 -4.32 17.57
CA LEU A 106 -3.48 -4.41 16.31
C LEU A 106 -3.41 -5.83 15.72
N LYS A 107 -3.36 -6.85 16.56
CA LYS A 107 -3.32 -8.25 16.11
C LYS A 107 -4.54 -8.67 15.28
N TYR A 108 -5.70 -8.00 15.48
CA TYR A 108 -6.93 -8.27 14.75
C TYR A 108 -7.13 -7.40 13.52
N MET A 109 -6.17 -6.49 13.21
CA MET A 109 -6.28 -5.53 12.12
C MET A 109 -6.57 -6.20 10.76
N LYS A 110 -6.02 -7.38 10.52
CA LYS A 110 -6.29 -8.16 9.30
C LYS A 110 -7.78 -8.52 9.18
N HIS A 111 -8.40 -9.02 10.26
CA HIS A 111 -9.81 -9.38 10.28
C HIS A 111 -10.71 -8.14 10.14
N VAL A 112 -10.35 -7.06 10.80
CA VAL A 112 -11.04 -5.77 10.67
C VAL A 112 -11.01 -5.28 9.23
N ALA A 113 -9.84 -5.25 8.60
CA ALA A 113 -9.66 -4.80 7.22
C ALA A 113 -10.41 -5.66 6.19
N GLN A 114 -10.65 -6.93 6.47
CA GLN A 114 -11.39 -7.83 5.59
C GLN A 114 -12.91 -7.68 5.69
N ASN A 115 -13.44 -7.39 6.87
CA ASN A 115 -14.87 -7.44 7.14
C ASN A 115 -15.52 -6.06 7.30
N LEU A 116 -14.87 -5.14 8.02
CA LEU A 116 -15.47 -3.86 8.38
C LEU A 116 -15.74 -2.94 7.17
N PRO A 117 -14.79 -2.73 6.22
CA PRO A 117 -15.06 -1.88 5.07
C PRO A 117 -16.23 -2.37 4.22
N LYS A 118 -16.40 -3.68 4.13
CA LYS A 118 -17.52 -4.30 3.42
C LYS A 118 -18.85 -4.02 4.11
N ALA A 119 -18.90 -4.20 5.44
CA ALA A 119 -20.10 -3.93 6.24
C ALA A 119 -20.48 -2.44 6.18
N VAL A 120 -19.51 -1.52 6.25
CA VAL A 120 -19.75 -0.08 6.11
C VAL A 120 -20.27 0.26 4.72
N TYR A 121 -19.68 -0.31 3.67
CA TYR A 121 -20.16 -0.09 2.31
C TYR A 121 -21.60 -0.58 2.11
N GLU A 122 -21.94 -1.76 2.61
CA GLU A 122 -23.30 -2.30 2.55
C GLU A 122 -24.31 -1.44 3.33
N ASP A 123 -23.90 -0.88 4.47
CA ASP A 123 -24.73 0.06 5.25
C ASP A 123 -24.94 1.38 4.48
N CYS A 124 -23.89 1.91 3.81
CA CYS A 124 -24.00 3.08 2.94
C CYS A 124 -24.91 2.82 1.72
N VAL A 125 -24.84 1.63 1.11
CA VAL A 125 -25.73 1.25 0.01
C VAL A 125 -27.19 1.26 0.44
N LYS A 126 -27.47 0.85 1.67
CA LYS A 126 -28.86 0.79 2.21
C LYS A 126 -29.42 2.16 2.58
N GLU A 127 -28.60 3.00 3.19
CA GLU A 127 -29.05 4.26 3.78
C GLU A 127 -28.77 5.50 2.92
N GLU A 128 -27.68 5.49 2.12
CA GLU A 128 -27.15 6.68 1.42
C GLU A 128 -26.82 6.41 -0.07
N LEU A 129 -27.63 5.58 -0.71
CA LEU A 129 -27.40 5.14 -2.09
C LEU A 129 -27.21 6.31 -3.08
N GLU A 130 -27.96 7.39 -2.92
CA GLU A 130 -27.91 8.55 -3.82
C GLU A 130 -26.57 9.28 -3.74
N ILE A 131 -26.01 9.43 -2.52
CA ILE A 131 -24.70 10.05 -2.32
C ILE A 131 -23.59 9.11 -2.80
N LEU A 132 -23.74 7.81 -2.53
CA LEU A 132 -22.79 6.81 -2.98
C LEU A 132 -22.71 6.74 -4.52
N LYS A 133 -23.84 6.91 -5.23
CA LYS A 133 -23.87 6.99 -6.70
C LYS A 133 -23.10 8.19 -7.23
N LYS A 134 -23.08 9.35 -6.54
CA LYS A 134 -22.29 10.52 -6.92
C LYS A 134 -20.79 10.26 -6.88
N ALA A 135 -20.34 9.39 -5.96
CA ALA A 135 -18.94 8.96 -5.91
C ALA A 135 -18.54 7.99 -7.06
N GLY A 136 -19.52 7.50 -7.84
CA GLY A 136 -19.32 6.71 -9.04
C GLY A 136 -18.45 5.46 -8.81
N GLU A 137 -17.55 5.19 -9.76
CA GLU A 137 -16.67 4.02 -9.74
C GLU A 137 -15.66 4.02 -8.56
N PHE A 138 -15.42 5.17 -7.94
CA PHE A 138 -14.49 5.32 -6.82
C PHE A 138 -15.12 4.98 -5.48
N GLY A 139 -16.46 4.94 -5.39
CA GLY A 139 -17.22 4.83 -4.14
C GLY A 139 -16.77 3.67 -3.23
N GLY A 140 -16.63 2.46 -3.76
CA GLY A 140 -16.24 1.29 -2.97
C GLY A 140 -14.80 1.36 -2.44
N LYS A 141 -13.86 1.84 -3.27
CA LYS A 141 -12.44 1.97 -2.87
C LYS A 141 -12.26 3.08 -1.84
N LEU A 142 -12.94 4.21 -2.03
CA LEU A 142 -12.87 5.35 -1.13
C LEU A 142 -13.57 5.05 0.20
N CYS A 143 -14.69 4.35 0.19
CA CYS A 143 -15.37 3.88 1.40
C CYS A 143 -14.43 3.01 2.25
N SER A 144 -13.73 2.06 1.62
CA SER A 144 -12.74 1.22 2.30
C SER A 144 -11.57 2.05 2.85
N LYS A 145 -11.05 3.00 2.07
CA LYS A 145 -9.97 3.88 2.49
C LYS A 145 -10.35 4.69 3.73
N VAL A 146 -11.47 5.41 3.66
CA VAL A 146 -11.95 6.27 4.76
C VAL A 146 -12.27 5.45 6.01
N THR A 147 -12.92 4.29 5.87
CA THR A 147 -13.18 3.37 6.98
C THR A 147 -11.90 2.98 7.69
N MET A 148 -10.85 2.62 6.93
CA MET A 148 -9.57 2.21 7.51
C MET A 148 -8.77 3.38 8.11
N GLU A 149 -8.94 4.60 7.61
CA GLU A 149 -8.37 5.81 8.21
C GLU A 149 -8.98 6.06 9.60
N ILE A 150 -10.29 6.06 9.69
CA ILE A 150 -11.03 6.24 10.96
C ILE A 150 -10.60 5.21 12.00
N ILE A 151 -10.49 3.96 11.61
CA ILE A 151 -10.09 2.87 12.51
C ILE A 151 -8.65 3.03 12.99
N LYS A 152 -7.73 3.42 12.12
CA LYS A 152 -6.32 3.67 12.48
C LYS A 152 -6.18 4.84 13.45
N ASP A 153 -6.98 5.88 13.27
CA ASP A 153 -6.95 7.03 14.16
C ASP A 153 -7.49 6.67 15.55
N LYS A 154 -8.50 5.83 15.63
CA LYS A 154 -8.98 5.28 16.91
C LYS A 154 -7.94 4.42 17.64
N LEU A 155 -7.13 3.66 16.91
CA LEU A 155 -6.02 2.89 17.49
C LEU A 155 -4.88 3.75 18.03
N LYS A 156 -4.66 4.94 17.48
CA LYS A 156 -3.62 5.87 17.98
C LYS A 156 -4.02 6.58 19.27
N ILE A 157 -5.32 6.66 19.54
CA ILE A 157 -5.88 7.35 20.71
C ILE A 157 -5.99 6.41 21.93
N GLY A 158 -5.94 5.11 21.71
CA GLY A 158 -5.95 4.07 22.76
C GLY A 158 -4.56 3.54 23.05
#